data_16703899affb7cbb7b7934e795f87fb9
#
_entry.id   16703899affb7cbb7b7934e795f87fb9
#
_cell.length_a   1.000
_cell.length_b   1.000
_cell.length_c   1.000
_cell.angle_alpha   90.00
_cell.angle_beta   90.00
_cell.angle_gamma   90.00
#
_symmetry.space_group_name_H-M   'P 1'
#
loop_
_entity.id
_entity.type
_entity.pdbx_description
1 polymer ?
#
loop_
_entity_poly.entity_id
_entity_poly.type
_entity_poly.pdbx_seq_one_letter_code
_entity_poly.pdbx_strand_id
1 'polypeptide(L)'
;MQPDIICLGEPMLEFNQQPDGRYLAGHGGDTSNTAIAAARQGARVGYLTHLGADAFGDSFMALWAAEGVDASHVVRRRDAHTGIYFVTHGPEGHVFSYLRAGSAASRMTAADIPADYIAGARILHVSGISQAISDSAADAVFRAIEIARAAGTKVSYDTNLRLKLWPLPRARAIIHAAMRDCDIALPGRDDAEQLTGYSDPDRIADFYLELGAAIVALTLGADGTLVATPAERRRVPARRVQPVDATAAGDTFDGAFLAELVAGRDPFAAAEYANAAAALSTQGYGAVAPMPRREAVQAFLAGDGGGGGRSGEAG
;
A
#
# COMPACT_ATOMS: atom_id res chain seq x y z
N MET A 1 -11.99 -4.36 19.08
CA MET A 1 -12.40 -5.43 18.13
C MET A 1 -11.16 -5.82 17.35
N GLN A 2 -10.86 -7.12 17.22
CA GLN A 2 -9.63 -7.56 16.54
C GLN A 2 -9.67 -7.17 15.04
N PRO A 3 -8.66 -6.52 14.48
CA PRO A 3 -8.63 -6.21 13.05
C PRO A 3 -8.41 -7.47 12.18
N ASP A 4 -8.91 -7.44 10.95
CA ASP A 4 -8.61 -8.46 9.94
C ASP A 4 -7.25 -8.20 9.29
N ILE A 5 -6.92 -6.93 9.07
CA ILE A 5 -5.66 -6.47 8.45
C ILE A 5 -4.97 -5.52 9.40
N ILE A 6 -3.68 -5.73 9.63
CA ILE A 6 -2.81 -4.77 10.32
C ILE A 6 -1.79 -4.25 9.33
N CYS A 7 -1.71 -2.93 9.15
CA CYS A 7 -0.67 -2.28 8.35
C CYS A 7 0.39 -1.69 9.28
N LEU A 8 1.68 -1.82 8.91
CA LEU A 8 2.81 -1.30 9.69
C LEU A 8 3.71 -0.46 8.80
N GLY A 9 3.97 0.80 9.17
CA GLY A 9 4.90 1.65 8.43
C GLY A 9 4.89 3.11 8.86
N GLU A 10 5.33 4.01 7.98
CA GLU A 10 5.47 5.43 8.25
C GLU A 10 4.36 6.26 7.60
N PRO A 11 3.46 6.87 8.37
CA PRO A 11 2.58 7.91 7.86
C PRO A 11 3.35 9.22 7.72
N MET A 12 3.10 9.96 6.64
CA MET A 12 3.77 11.23 6.37
C MET A 12 2.75 12.29 5.96
N LEU A 13 2.83 13.48 6.58
CA LEU A 13 2.04 14.61 6.11
C LEU A 13 2.63 15.15 4.81
N GLU A 14 1.78 15.36 3.83
CA GLU A 14 2.12 15.98 2.55
C GLU A 14 1.85 17.47 2.58
N PHE A 15 2.75 18.25 2.00
CA PHE A 15 2.53 19.65 1.65
C PHE A 15 2.75 19.81 0.15
N ASN A 16 1.65 19.91 -0.60
CA ASN A 16 1.67 20.02 -2.05
C ASN A 16 1.54 21.48 -2.49
N GLN A 17 2.55 21.99 -3.20
CA GLN A 17 2.57 23.36 -3.67
C GLN A 17 1.47 23.60 -4.70
N GLN A 18 0.72 24.68 -4.51
CA GLN A 18 -0.32 25.10 -5.43
C GLN A 18 0.22 26.17 -6.40
N PRO A 19 -0.47 26.45 -7.53
CA PRO A 19 -0.02 27.45 -8.51
C PRO A 19 0.18 28.86 -7.94
N ASP A 20 -0.49 29.20 -6.85
CA ASP A 20 -0.36 30.49 -6.14
C ASP A 20 0.78 30.52 -5.11
N GLY A 21 1.60 29.43 -5.04
CA GLY A 21 2.73 29.28 -4.14
C GLY A 21 2.38 28.80 -2.73
N ARG A 22 1.11 28.71 -2.38
CA ARG A 22 0.66 28.13 -1.11
C ARG A 22 0.82 26.60 -1.13
N TYR A 23 0.84 26.00 0.06
CA TYR A 23 0.87 24.55 0.21
C TYR A 23 -0.48 24.03 0.72
N LEU A 24 -1.02 23.05 0.02
CA LEU A 24 -2.17 22.26 0.48
C LEU A 24 -1.64 21.09 1.31
N ALA A 25 -2.12 21.01 2.54
CA ALA A 25 -1.79 19.87 3.41
C ALA A 25 -2.63 18.64 3.04
N GLY A 26 -2.00 17.49 2.99
CA GLY A 26 -2.62 16.20 2.75
C GLY A 26 -2.00 15.12 3.65
N HIS A 27 -2.59 13.93 3.64
CA HIS A 27 -2.06 12.77 4.33
C HIS A 27 -1.53 11.77 3.31
N GLY A 28 -0.40 11.15 3.63
CA GLY A 28 0.27 10.14 2.81
C GLY A 28 0.96 9.10 3.69
N GLY A 29 1.86 8.34 3.09
CA GLY A 29 2.48 7.16 3.67
C GLY A 29 1.80 5.91 3.11
N ASP A 30 2.58 5.10 2.39
CA ASP A 30 2.10 3.95 1.62
C ASP A 30 1.20 3.00 2.43
N THR A 31 1.69 2.51 3.56
CA THR A 31 0.93 1.58 4.40
C THR A 31 -0.26 2.23 5.11
N SER A 32 -0.22 3.56 5.40
CA SER A 32 -1.37 4.31 5.89
C SER A 32 -2.44 4.46 4.80
N ASN A 33 -2.03 4.71 3.57
CA ASN A 33 -2.90 4.76 2.41
C ASN A 33 -3.57 3.40 2.18
N THR A 34 -2.80 2.30 2.21
CA THR A 34 -3.31 0.92 2.12
C THR A 34 -4.31 0.62 3.24
N ALA A 35 -4.02 1.05 4.47
CA ALA A 35 -4.94 0.87 5.61
C ALA A 35 -6.29 1.57 5.38
N ILE A 36 -6.26 2.83 4.93
CA ILE A 36 -7.47 3.61 4.63
C ILE A 36 -8.22 3.01 3.44
N ALA A 37 -7.50 2.62 2.38
CA ALA A 37 -8.11 1.98 1.23
C ALA A 37 -8.84 0.69 1.65
N ALA A 38 -8.21 -0.19 2.43
CA ALA A 38 -8.82 -1.42 2.92
C ALA A 38 -10.05 -1.16 3.82
N ALA A 39 -9.97 -0.16 4.72
CA ALA A 39 -11.08 0.22 5.57
C ALA A 39 -12.28 0.74 4.76
N ARG A 40 -12.04 1.55 3.72
CA ARG A 40 -13.08 2.03 2.80
C ARG A 40 -13.72 0.90 1.99
N GLN A 41 -13.03 -0.25 1.85
CA GLN A 41 -13.60 -1.47 1.25
C GLN A 41 -14.25 -2.41 2.28
N GLY A 42 -14.40 -1.96 3.52
CA GLY A 42 -15.15 -2.65 4.57
C GLY A 42 -14.35 -3.66 5.39
N ALA A 43 -13.03 -3.74 5.25
CA ALA A 43 -12.18 -4.52 6.14
C ALA A 43 -12.04 -3.83 7.51
N ARG A 44 -11.88 -4.62 8.58
CA ARG A 44 -11.48 -4.11 9.90
C ARG A 44 -9.96 -3.96 9.89
N VAL A 45 -9.47 -2.74 10.01
CA VAL A 45 -8.05 -2.44 9.83
C VAL A 45 -7.47 -1.83 11.09
N GLY A 46 -6.27 -2.28 11.46
CA GLY A 46 -5.43 -1.67 12.49
C GLY A 46 -4.16 -1.09 11.89
N TYR A 47 -3.59 -0.10 12.56
CA TYR A 47 -2.36 0.53 12.12
C TYR A 47 -1.31 0.56 13.22
N LEU A 48 -0.08 0.13 12.89
CA LEU A 48 1.07 0.13 13.78
C LEU A 48 2.10 1.13 13.29
N THR A 49 2.42 2.10 14.15
CA THR A 49 3.46 3.11 13.88
C THR A 49 3.80 3.89 15.14
N HIS A 50 4.84 4.72 15.04
CA HIS A 50 5.06 5.82 15.96
C HIS A 50 4.76 7.15 15.29
N LEU A 51 4.10 8.06 16.00
CA LEU A 51 3.84 9.44 15.62
C LEU A 51 4.48 10.41 16.60
N GLY A 52 4.86 11.59 16.14
CA GLY A 52 5.17 12.70 17.02
C GLY A 52 3.96 13.08 17.90
N ALA A 53 4.21 13.50 19.12
CA ALA A 53 3.20 14.16 19.97
C ALA A 53 3.06 15.62 19.51
N ASP A 54 2.75 15.83 18.23
CA ASP A 54 2.65 17.10 17.52
C ASP A 54 1.32 17.19 16.77
N ALA A 55 1.01 18.37 16.22
CA ALA A 55 -0.23 18.63 15.51
C ALA A 55 -0.40 17.73 14.27
N PHE A 56 0.70 17.30 13.64
CA PHE A 56 0.66 16.42 12.48
C PHE A 56 0.27 14.99 12.86
N GLY A 57 0.84 14.49 13.98
CA GLY A 57 0.41 13.23 14.57
C GLY A 57 -1.05 13.27 15.05
N ASP A 58 -1.52 14.39 15.59
CA ASP A 58 -2.93 14.55 15.97
C ASP A 58 -3.85 14.49 14.75
N SER A 59 -3.43 15.05 13.60
CA SER A 59 -4.21 15.01 12.37
C SER A 59 -4.33 13.58 11.81
N PHE A 60 -3.29 12.74 11.93
CA PHE A 60 -3.37 11.32 11.57
C PHE A 60 -4.30 10.53 12.49
N MET A 61 -4.23 10.77 13.79
CA MET A 61 -5.16 10.11 14.73
C MET A 61 -6.62 10.46 14.42
N ALA A 62 -6.90 11.74 14.07
CA ALA A 62 -8.22 12.17 13.66
C ALA A 62 -8.66 11.53 12.32
N LEU A 63 -7.76 11.46 11.33
CA LEU A 63 -8.02 10.81 10.05
C LEU A 63 -8.38 9.34 10.23
N TRP A 64 -7.56 8.57 10.94
CA TRP A 64 -7.80 7.14 11.15
C TRP A 64 -9.09 6.89 11.93
N ALA A 65 -9.40 7.73 12.92
CA ALA A 65 -10.69 7.64 13.63
C ALA A 65 -11.88 7.88 12.68
N ALA A 66 -11.80 8.86 11.78
CA ALA A 66 -12.84 9.14 10.78
C ALA A 66 -12.99 8.04 9.73
N GLU A 67 -11.91 7.32 9.40
CA GLU A 67 -11.90 6.19 8.45
C GLU A 67 -12.14 4.83 9.11
N GLY A 68 -12.30 4.78 10.43
CA GLY A 68 -12.56 3.54 11.16
C GLY A 68 -11.35 2.61 11.28
N VAL A 69 -10.13 3.15 11.17
CA VAL A 69 -8.87 2.42 11.37
C VAL A 69 -8.52 2.42 12.86
N ASP A 70 -8.28 1.24 13.42
CA ASP A 70 -7.85 1.09 14.81
C ASP A 70 -6.40 1.57 14.99
N ALA A 71 -6.24 2.67 15.70
CA ALA A 71 -4.96 3.28 16.05
C ALA A 71 -4.57 3.06 17.54
N SER A 72 -5.18 2.06 18.21
CA SER A 72 -4.96 1.83 19.65
C SER A 72 -3.52 1.45 20.01
N HIS A 73 -2.75 0.95 19.05
CA HIS A 73 -1.34 0.58 19.19
C HIS A 73 -0.37 1.61 18.58
N VAL A 74 -0.86 2.80 18.22
CA VAL A 74 0.00 3.89 17.76
C VAL A 74 0.68 4.55 18.96
N VAL A 75 2.01 4.61 18.93
CA VAL A 75 2.81 5.23 19.99
C VAL A 75 3.03 6.71 19.68
N ARG A 76 2.72 7.59 20.67
CA ARG A 76 2.92 9.04 20.55
C ARG A 76 4.22 9.45 21.25
N ARG A 77 5.19 9.94 20.46
CA ARG A 77 6.54 10.30 20.94
C ARG A 77 6.70 11.82 21.11
N ARG A 78 7.18 12.24 22.28
CA ARG A 78 7.49 13.66 22.55
C ARG A 78 8.90 14.07 22.10
N ASP A 79 9.77 13.10 21.87
CA ASP A 79 11.18 13.26 21.52
C ASP A 79 11.45 13.09 20.02
N ALA A 80 10.39 12.99 19.20
CA ALA A 80 10.49 12.85 17.77
C ALA A 80 9.26 13.46 17.06
N HIS A 81 9.46 13.95 15.85
CA HIS A 81 8.40 14.56 15.03
C HIS A 81 7.70 13.51 14.14
N THR A 82 6.48 13.82 13.71
CA THR A 82 5.80 13.11 12.63
C THR A 82 6.52 13.39 11.31
N GLY A 83 6.69 12.39 10.44
CA GLY A 83 7.31 12.54 9.13
C GLY A 83 6.52 13.49 8.22
N ILE A 84 7.22 14.30 7.42
CA ILE A 84 6.64 15.29 6.50
C ILE A 84 7.35 15.21 5.17
N TYR A 85 6.64 15.48 4.08
CA TYR A 85 7.26 15.77 2.80
C TYR A 85 6.58 16.91 2.07
N PHE A 86 7.35 17.58 1.22
CA PHE A 86 6.89 18.65 0.34
C PHE A 86 6.94 18.16 -1.09
N VAL A 87 5.89 18.49 -1.85
CA VAL A 87 5.86 18.35 -3.30
C VAL A 87 5.91 19.75 -3.88
N THR A 88 6.98 20.07 -4.60
CA THR A 88 7.10 21.32 -5.36
C THR A 88 7.09 21.01 -6.84
N HIS A 89 6.59 21.96 -7.65
CA HIS A 89 6.47 21.79 -9.08
C HIS A 89 7.50 22.68 -9.79
N GLY A 90 8.38 22.07 -10.56
CA GLY A 90 9.41 22.75 -11.36
C GLY A 90 9.27 22.46 -12.85
N PRO A 91 10.10 23.09 -13.70
CA PRO A 91 10.08 22.88 -15.15
C PRO A 91 10.32 21.41 -15.56
N GLU A 92 11.04 20.66 -14.72
CA GLU A 92 11.38 19.24 -14.96
C GLU A 92 10.44 18.27 -14.25
N GLY A 93 9.30 18.76 -13.69
CA GLY A 93 8.32 17.95 -13.00
C GLY A 93 8.30 18.16 -11.48
N HIS A 94 7.85 17.13 -10.76
CA HIS A 94 7.65 17.17 -9.31
C HIS A 94 8.98 16.94 -8.56
N VAL A 95 9.27 17.79 -7.57
CA VAL A 95 10.41 17.63 -6.67
C VAL A 95 9.89 17.29 -5.27
N PHE A 96 10.36 16.17 -4.74
CA PHE A 96 10.01 15.72 -3.39
C PHE A 96 11.13 16.05 -2.41
N SER A 97 10.81 16.81 -1.35
CA SER A 97 11.70 17.14 -0.24
C SER A 97 11.16 16.51 1.05
N TYR A 98 11.98 15.71 1.73
CA TYR A 98 11.57 14.92 2.88
C TYR A 98 12.16 15.44 4.18
N LEU A 99 11.33 15.57 5.22
CA LEU A 99 11.71 15.76 6.62
C LEU A 99 11.28 14.50 7.40
N ARG A 100 12.00 13.40 7.18
CA ARG A 100 11.71 12.09 7.77
C ARG A 100 12.85 11.49 8.59
N ALA A 101 14.08 11.95 8.40
CA ALA A 101 15.21 11.47 9.18
C ALA A 101 14.99 11.79 10.68
N GLY A 102 14.99 10.76 11.53
CA GLY A 102 14.69 10.89 12.94
C GLY A 102 13.22 11.13 13.28
N SER A 103 12.30 10.92 12.32
CA SER A 103 10.86 10.88 12.58
C SER A 103 10.50 9.82 13.62
N ALA A 104 9.36 9.96 14.25
CA ALA A 104 8.89 9.01 15.25
C ALA A 104 8.84 7.57 14.69
N ALA A 105 8.30 7.39 13.48
CA ALA A 105 8.23 6.08 12.82
C ALA A 105 9.62 5.49 12.55
N SER A 106 10.62 6.31 12.18
CA SER A 106 11.99 5.85 11.97
C SER A 106 12.71 5.39 13.24
N ARG A 107 12.12 5.64 14.42
CA ARG A 107 12.64 5.20 15.73
C ARG A 107 11.92 3.97 16.30
N MET A 108 11.03 3.37 15.52
CA MET A 108 10.39 2.11 15.91
C MET A 108 11.44 1.01 15.98
N THR A 109 11.28 0.13 16.97
CA THR A 109 12.19 -0.99 17.23
C THR A 109 11.43 -2.32 17.31
N ALA A 110 12.13 -3.44 17.25
CA ALA A 110 11.55 -4.78 17.42
C ALA A 110 10.79 -4.94 18.76
N ALA A 111 11.21 -4.21 19.81
CA ALA A 111 10.56 -4.26 21.13
C ALA A 111 9.20 -3.56 21.16
N ASP A 112 8.93 -2.67 20.22
CA ASP A 112 7.67 -1.92 20.14
C ASP A 112 6.55 -2.74 19.46
N ILE A 113 6.85 -3.93 18.92
CA ILE A 113 5.89 -4.72 18.14
C ILE A 113 4.97 -5.53 19.06
N PRO A 114 3.64 -5.25 19.06
CA PRO A 114 2.68 -5.91 19.93
C PRO A 114 2.31 -7.31 19.40
N ALA A 115 2.92 -8.36 19.96
CA ALA A 115 2.81 -9.71 19.43
C ALA A 115 1.35 -10.23 19.40
N ASP A 116 0.60 -10.05 20.49
CA ASP A 116 -0.78 -10.54 20.58
C ASP A 116 -1.72 -9.84 19.60
N TYR A 117 -1.45 -8.56 19.30
CA TYR A 117 -2.24 -7.80 18.34
C TYR A 117 -2.05 -8.33 16.92
N ILE A 118 -0.79 -8.58 16.52
CA ILE A 118 -0.48 -9.17 15.20
C ILE A 118 -1.01 -10.60 15.11
N ALA A 119 -0.80 -11.41 16.15
CA ALA A 119 -1.24 -12.80 16.18
C ALA A 119 -2.77 -12.98 16.02
N GLY A 120 -3.53 -11.97 16.40
CA GLY A 120 -4.99 -12.00 16.26
C GLY A 120 -5.51 -11.56 14.89
N ALA A 121 -4.67 -11.03 14.01
CA ALA A 121 -5.08 -10.59 12.68
C ALA A 121 -5.05 -11.74 11.66
N ARG A 122 -5.67 -11.52 10.50
CA ARG A 122 -5.62 -12.46 9.37
C ARG A 122 -4.46 -12.14 8.43
N ILE A 123 -4.17 -10.84 8.26
CA ILE A 123 -3.08 -10.35 7.40
C ILE A 123 -2.29 -9.26 8.14
N LEU A 124 -0.96 -9.35 8.10
CA LEU A 124 -0.02 -8.27 8.36
C LEU A 124 0.46 -7.73 7.01
N HIS A 125 0.26 -6.43 6.76
CA HIS A 125 0.78 -5.74 5.57
C HIS A 125 1.93 -4.83 5.93
N VAL A 126 3.03 -4.94 5.20
CA VAL A 126 4.26 -4.15 5.30
C VAL A 126 4.78 -3.78 3.92
N SER A 127 5.75 -2.88 3.85
CA SER A 127 6.34 -2.44 2.58
C SER A 127 7.85 -2.29 2.64
N GLY A 128 8.47 -2.19 1.48
CA GLY A 128 9.89 -1.85 1.35
C GLY A 128 10.23 -0.50 1.98
N ILE A 129 9.34 0.49 1.92
CA ILE A 129 9.53 1.78 2.60
C ILE A 129 9.58 1.59 4.11
N SER A 130 8.71 0.75 4.68
CA SER A 130 8.69 0.49 6.13
C SER A 130 10.03 0.00 6.65
N GLN A 131 10.79 -0.74 5.83
CA GLN A 131 12.15 -1.19 6.17
C GLN A 131 13.25 -0.20 5.79
N ALA A 132 13.00 0.67 4.81
CA ALA A 132 14.01 1.59 4.28
C ALA A 132 14.27 2.82 5.15
N ILE A 133 13.33 3.18 6.03
CA ILE A 133 13.37 4.45 6.79
C ILE A 133 14.44 4.47 7.88
N SER A 134 14.82 3.32 8.43
CA SER A 134 15.96 3.15 9.36
C SER A 134 16.28 1.68 9.58
N ASP A 135 17.46 1.39 10.17
CA ASP A 135 17.86 0.03 10.54
C ASP A 135 16.92 -0.55 11.62
N SER A 136 16.57 0.25 12.63
CA SER A 136 15.67 -0.21 13.69
C SER A 136 14.25 -0.49 13.19
N ALA A 137 13.75 0.29 12.22
CA ALA A 137 12.46 0.02 11.59
C ALA A 137 12.52 -1.24 10.71
N ALA A 138 13.64 -1.50 10.02
CA ALA A 138 13.83 -2.77 9.31
C ALA A 138 13.75 -3.97 10.26
N ASP A 139 14.43 -3.90 11.42
CA ASP A 139 14.37 -4.93 12.46
C ASP A 139 12.95 -5.09 13.04
N ALA A 140 12.22 -3.97 13.24
CA ALA A 140 10.83 -3.99 13.69
C ALA A 140 9.92 -4.72 12.69
N VAL A 141 10.09 -4.47 11.38
CA VAL A 141 9.31 -5.16 10.34
C VAL A 141 9.64 -6.65 10.31
N PHE A 142 10.92 -7.05 10.39
CA PHE A 142 11.29 -8.47 10.49
C PHE A 142 10.67 -9.12 11.72
N ARG A 143 10.70 -8.44 12.87
CA ARG A 143 10.07 -8.96 14.10
C ARG A 143 8.55 -9.12 13.93
N ALA A 144 7.88 -8.19 13.28
CA ALA A 144 6.45 -8.30 12.98
C ALA A 144 6.14 -9.50 12.07
N ILE A 145 6.96 -9.72 11.04
CA ILE A 145 6.86 -10.87 10.13
C ILE A 145 7.06 -12.19 10.91
N GLU A 146 8.08 -12.29 11.76
CA GLU A 146 8.31 -13.47 12.61
C GLU A 146 7.09 -13.81 13.49
N ILE A 147 6.51 -12.80 14.14
CA ILE A 147 5.32 -12.96 14.98
C ILE A 147 4.13 -13.44 14.13
N ALA A 148 3.90 -12.81 12.98
CA ALA A 148 2.83 -13.19 12.06
C ALA A 148 2.97 -14.65 11.62
N ARG A 149 4.16 -15.04 11.17
CA ARG A 149 4.48 -16.42 10.76
C ARG A 149 4.25 -17.44 11.88
N ALA A 150 4.74 -17.14 13.09
CA ALA A 150 4.56 -18.02 14.25
C ALA A 150 3.09 -18.20 14.64
N ALA A 151 2.25 -17.20 14.42
CA ALA A 151 0.83 -17.21 14.73
C ALA A 151 -0.05 -17.76 13.58
N GLY A 152 0.50 -17.92 12.36
CA GLY A 152 -0.28 -18.28 11.17
C GLY A 152 -1.01 -17.11 10.53
N THR A 153 -0.72 -15.87 10.96
CA THR A 153 -1.15 -14.63 10.30
C THR A 153 -0.43 -14.52 8.96
N LYS A 154 -1.16 -14.26 7.88
CA LYS A 154 -0.59 -14.11 6.55
C LYS A 154 0.21 -12.83 6.43
N VAL A 155 1.32 -12.85 5.73
CA VAL A 155 2.16 -11.67 5.48
C VAL A 155 1.96 -11.19 4.06
N SER A 156 1.60 -9.92 3.91
CA SER A 156 1.54 -9.19 2.64
C SER A 156 2.66 -8.18 2.58
N TYR A 157 3.34 -8.09 1.44
CA TYR A 157 4.48 -7.21 1.26
C TYR A 157 4.41 -6.47 -0.08
N ASP A 158 4.36 -5.14 -0.02
CA ASP A 158 4.56 -4.25 -1.17
C ASP A 158 6.05 -3.92 -1.32
N THR A 159 6.62 -4.15 -2.51
CA THR A 159 8.04 -3.88 -2.77
C THR A 159 8.42 -2.42 -2.62
N ASN A 160 7.57 -1.53 -3.05
CA ASN A 160 7.60 -0.08 -2.93
C ASN A 160 9.02 0.51 -2.80
N LEU A 161 9.86 0.23 -3.83
CA LEU A 161 11.28 0.55 -3.86
C LEU A 161 11.51 2.06 -3.89
N ARG A 162 12.34 2.58 -3.00
CA ARG A 162 12.72 3.99 -2.97
C ARG A 162 14.24 4.13 -2.87
N LEU A 163 14.93 4.22 -4.01
CA LEU A 163 16.40 4.32 -4.07
C LEU A 163 16.98 5.58 -3.40
N LYS A 164 16.13 6.56 -3.08
CA LYS A 164 16.51 7.71 -2.24
C LYS A 164 16.75 7.34 -0.77
N LEU A 165 16.22 6.21 -0.29
CA LEU A 165 16.35 5.75 1.10
C LEU A 165 17.51 4.79 1.27
N TRP A 166 17.80 3.96 0.28
CA TRP A 166 18.86 2.96 0.32
C TRP A 166 19.39 2.60 -1.07
N PRO A 167 20.65 2.15 -1.17
CA PRO A 167 21.18 1.68 -2.45
C PRO A 167 20.54 0.34 -2.85
N LEU A 168 20.40 0.12 -4.16
CA LEU A 168 19.73 -1.07 -4.72
C LEU A 168 20.26 -2.41 -4.17
N PRO A 169 21.59 -2.64 -3.97
CA PRO A 169 22.06 -3.91 -3.40
C PRO A 169 21.52 -4.17 -2.00
N ARG A 170 21.40 -3.12 -1.14
CA ARG A 170 20.83 -3.24 0.20
C ARG A 170 19.32 -3.47 0.11
N ALA A 171 18.61 -2.74 -0.74
CA ALA A 171 17.18 -2.93 -0.97
C ALA A 171 16.88 -4.37 -1.38
N ARG A 172 17.60 -4.92 -2.36
CA ARG A 172 17.47 -6.31 -2.79
C ARG A 172 17.66 -7.30 -1.64
N ALA A 173 18.72 -7.13 -0.86
CA ALA A 173 19.03 -8.05 0.22
C ALA A 173 17.92 -8.08 1.28
N ILE A 174 17.42 -6.92 1.69
CA ILE A 174 16.41 -6.80 2.76
C ILE A 174 15.03 -7.19 2.24
N ILE A 175 14.60 -6.66 1.09
CA ILE A 175 13.27 -6.96 0.51
C ILE A 175 13.15 -8.45 0.18
N HIS A 176 14.16 -9.06 -0.46
CA HIS A 176 14.09 -10.48 -0.79
C HIS A 176 14.22 -11.37 0.45
N ALA A 177 14.91 -10.93 1.51
CA ALA A 177 14.90 -11.65 2.79
C ALA A 177 13.51 -11.65 3.41
N ALA A 178 12.82 -10.50 3.45
CA ALA A 178 11.45 -10.40 3.96
C ALA A 178 10.45 -11.19 3.09
N MET A 179 10.60 -11.16 1.75
CA MET A 179 9.73 -11.86 0.81
C MET A 179 9.71 -13.37 1.00
N ARG A 180 10.77 -13.99 1.52
CA ARG A 180 10.79 -15.44 1.80
C ARG A 180 9.78 -15.87 2.86
N ASP A 181 9.38 -14.94 3.70
CA ASP A 181 8.41 -15.15 4.75
C ASP A 181 7.04 -14.54 4.44
N CYS A 182 6.82 -14.08 3.18
CA CYS A 182 5.57 -13.50 2.74
C CYS A 182 4.66 -14.52 2.05
N ASP A 183 3.36 -14.41 2.30
CA ASP A 183 2.32 -15.19 1.61
C ASP A 183 1.80 -14.45 0.37
N ILE A 184 1.77 -13.11 0.40
CA ILE A 184 1.18 -12.25 -0.64
C ILE A 184 2.23 -11.21 -1.05
N ALA A 185 2.76 -11.33 -2.25
CA ALA A 185 3.67 -10.36 -2.85
C ALA A 185 2.90 -9.38 -3.73
N LEU A 186 3.08 -8.08 -3.49
CA LEU A 186 2.43 -6.98 -4.20
C LEU A 186 3.49 -6.08 -4.88
N PRO A 187 4.23 -6.58 -5.87
CA PRO A 187 5.24 -5.79 -6.55
C PRO A 187 4.62 -4.88 -7.62
N GLY A 188 5.16 -3.64 -7.75
CA GLY A 188 5.00 -2.83 -8.95
C GLY A 188 6.03 -3.22 -10.01
N ARG A 189 5.67 -3.16 -11.31
CA ARG A 189 6.56 -3.55 -12.43
C ARG A 189 7.93 -2.89 -12.33
N ASP A 190 7.98 -1.56 -12.26
CA ASP A 190 9.23 -0.78 -12.32
C ASP A 190 10.17 -1.12 -11.15
N ASP A 191 9.61 -1.32 -9.96
CA ASP A 191 10.33 -1.72 -8.77
C ASP A 191 10.84 -3.17 -8.90
N ALA A 192 9.96 -4.07 -9.37
CA ALA A 192 10.28 -5.48 -9.53
C ALA A 192 11.36 -5.71 -10.60
N GLU A 193 11.35 -4.96 -11.70
CA GLU A 193 12.41 -5.02 -12.73
C GLU A 193 13.77 -4.67 -12.11
N GLN A 194 13.83 -3.61 -11.30
CA GLN A 194 15.05 -3.21 -10.62
C GLN A 194 15.47 -4.23 -9.55
N LEU A 195 14.54 -4.77 -8.79
CA LEU A 195 14.83 -5.72 -7.72
C LEU A 195 15.26 -7.09 -8.25
N THR A 196 14.61 -7.61 -9.28
CA THR A 196 14.86 -8.94 -9.82
C THR A 196 15.87 -8.97 -10.96
N GLY A 197 15.95 -7.88 -11.74
CA GLY A 197 16.71 -7.81 -12.99
C GLY A 197 15.97 -8.43 -14.19
N TYR A 198 14.73 -8.85 -14.03
CA TYR A 198 13.86 -9.35 -15.10
C TYR A 198 12.92 -8.25 -15.58
N SER A 199 12.67 -8.16 -16.90
CA SER A 199 11.67 -7.26 -17.50
C SER A 199 10.39 -8.00 -17.93
N ASP A 200 10.44 -9.32 -18.06
CA ASP A 200 9.26 -10.13 -18.37
C ASP A 200 8.40 -10.30 -17.10
N PRO A 201 7.14 -9.84 -17.10
CA PRO A 201 6.24 -9.98 -15.96
C PRO A 201 6.04 -11.43 -15.48
N ASP A 202 6.06 -12.39 -16.40
CA ASP A 202 5.91 -13.81 -16.06
C ASP A 202 7.14 -14.31 -15.27
N ARG A 203 8.35 -13.89 -15.67
CA ARG A 203 9.60 -14.20 -14.95
C ARG A 203 9.66 -13.53 -13.59
N ILE A 204 9.13 -12.31 -13.49
CA ILE A 204 9.02 -11.60 -12.20
C ILE A 204 8.07 -12.35 -11.27
N ALA A 205 6.92 -12.78 -11.76
CA ALA A 205 5.98 -13.55 -10.97
C ALA A 205 6.57 -14.89 -10.50
N ASP A 206 7.25 -15.62 -11.39
CA ASP A 206 7.95 -16.86 -11.02
C ASP A 206 8.97 -16.63 -9.91
N PHE A 207 9.76 -15.56 -10.01
CA PHE A 207 10.77 -15.23 -9.00
C PHE A 207 10.16 -15.08 -7.59
N TYR A 208 9.03 -14.37 -7.45
CA TYR A 208 8.40 -14.20 -6.14
C TYR A 208 7.68 -15.46 -5.66
N LEU A 209 7.11 -16.27 -6.56
CA LEU A 209 6.58 -17.59 -6.20
C LEU A 209 7.69 -18.52 -5.71
N GLU A 210 8.84 -18.54 -6.38
CA GLU A 210 10.02 -19.32 -5.98
C GLU A 210 10.60 -18.87 -4.64
N LEU A 211 10.48 -17.59 -4.27
CA LEU A 211 10.84 -17.10 -2.94
C LEU A 211 9.90 -17.58 -1.84
N GLY A 212 8.68 -18.02 -2.16
CA GLY A 212 7.76 -18.59 -1.19
C GLY A 212 6.37 -17.96 -1.17
N ALA A 213 6.10 -16.90 -1.95
CA ALA A 213 4.78 -16.30 -2.01
C ALA A 213 3.74 -17.31 -2.53
N ALA A 214 2.58 -17.35 -1.90
CA ALA A 214 1.44 -18.12 -2.37
C ALA A 214 0.62 -17.37 -3.41
N ILE A 215 0.66 -16.04 -3.37
CA ILE A 215 -0.01 -15.13 -4.29
C ILE A 215 0.98 -14.02 -4.68
N VAL A 216 1.10 -13.78 -5.97
CA VAL A 216 1.80 -12.61 -6.52
C VAL A 216 0.77 -11.79 -7.29
N ALA A 217 0.61 -10.51 -6.95
CA ALA A 217 -0.20 -9.57 -7.72
C ALA A 217 0.72 -8.44 -8.22
N LEU A 218 1.36 -8.67 -9.37
CA LEU A 218 2.27 -7.73 -10.03
C LEU A 218 1.46 -6.67 -10.76
N THR A 219 1.46 -5.43 -10.25
CA THR A 219 0.79 -4.30 -10.90
C THR A 219 1.59 -3.82 -12.11
N LEU A 220 0.89 -3.62 -13.23
CA LEU A 220 1.45 -3.28 -14.54
C LEU A 220 1.00 -1.88 -15.01
N GLY A 221 0.59 -1.02 -14.08
CA GLY A 221 0.04 0.31 -14.39
C GLY A 221 -1.23 0.24 -15.22
N ALA A 222 -1.24 0.93 -16.36
CA ALA A 222 -2.40 0.95 -17.27
C ALA A 222 -2.73 -0.41 -17.90
N ASP A 223 -1.80 -1.38 -17.86
CA ASP A 223 -2.01 -2.74 -18.39
C ASP A 223 -2.74 -3.66 -17.39
N GLY A 224 -2.99 -3.19 -16.16
CA GLY A 224 -3.67 -3.94 -15.11
C GLY A 224 -2.72 -4.70 -14.20
N THR A 225 -3.05 -5.94 -13.88
CA THR A 225 -2.31 -6.75 -12.90
C THR A 225 -2.09 -8.17 -13.42
N LEU A 226 -0.87 -8.69 -13.29
CA LEU A 226 -0.59 -10.12 -13.44
C LEU A 226 -0.75 -10.78 -12.07
N VAL A 227 -1.78 -11.59 -11.91
CA VAL A 227 -1.97 -12.41 -10.71
C VAL A 227 -1.43 -13.81 -10.97
N ALA A 228 -0.59 -14.30 -10.07
CA ALA A 228 -0.02 -15.62 -10.14
C ALA A 228 -0.11 -16.35 -8.79
N THR A 229 -0.45 -17.62 -8.85
CA THR A 229 -0.38 -18.60 -7.77
C THR A 229 0.42 -19.81 -8.26
N PRO A 230 0.82 -20.76 -7.42
CA PRO A 230 1.46 -22.01 -7.90
C PRO A 230 0.62 -22.81 -8.91
N ALA A 231 -0.72 -22.65 -8.88
CA ALA A 231 -1.63 -23.42 -9.71
C ALA A 231 -2.10 -22.67 -10.97
N GLU A 232 -2.20 -21.36 -10.92
CA GLU A 232 -2.83 -20.57 -11.99
C GLU A 232 -2.18 -19.19 -12.12
N ARG A 233 -2.19 -18.68 -13.35
CA ARG A 233 -1.72 -17.34 -13.68
C ARG A 233 -2.70 -16.66 -14.62
N ARG A 234 -3.02 -15.37 -14.36
CA ARG A 234 -3.95 -14.61 -15.19
C ARG A 234 -3.57 -13.13 -15.23
N ARG A 235 -3.66 -12.53 -16.41
CA ARG A 235 -3.64 -11.08 -16.59
C ARG A 235 -5.04 -10.52 -16.38
N VAL A 236 -5.20 -9.65 -15.38
CA VAL A 236 -6.44 -8.95 -15.07
C VAL A 236 -6.31 -7.53 -15.61
N PRO A 237 -7.08 -7.13 -16.62
CA PRO A 237 -6.93 -5.83 -17.27
C PRO A 237 -7.29 -4.68 -16.32
N ALA A 238 -6.63 -3.53 -16.48
CA ALA A 238 -7.04 -2.30 -15.80
C ALA A 238 -8.37 -1.78 -16.37
N ARG A 239 -9.10 -1.06 -15.53
CA ARG A 239 -10.28 -0.29 -15.97
C ARG A 239 -9.82 1.05 -16.55
N ARG A 240 -10.31 1.41 -17.74
CA ARG A 240 -9.94 2.65 -18.42
C ARG A 240 -10.65 3.84 -17.79
N VAL A 241 -9.87 4.81 -17.35
CA VAL A 241 -10.30 6.11 -16.84
C VAL A 241 -9.41 7.21 -17.42
N GLN A 242 -9.79 8.46 -17.24
CA GLN A 242 -8.89 9.60 -17.49
C GLN A 242 -8.22 9.97 -16.16
N PRO A 243 -6.93 9.65 -15.98
CA PRO A 243 -6.26 9.93 -14.73
C PRO A 243 -5.97 11.44 -14.59
N VAL A 244 -6.09 11.93 -13.36
CA VAL A 244 -5.70 13.28 -12.93
C VAL A 244 -4.42 13.23 -12.11
N ASP A 245 -4.34 12.29 -11.17
CA ASP A 245 -3.20 12.10 -10.29
C ASP A 245 -3.12 10.61 -9.90
N ALA A 246 -1.98 9.98 -10.16
CA ALA A 246 -1.77 8.55 -9.85
C ALA A 246 -1.19 8.31 -8.44
N THR A 247 -1.09 9.35 -7.62
CA THR A 247 -0.59 9.23 -6.24
C THR A 247 -1.43 8.21 -5.46
N ALA A 248 -0.77 7.27 -4.80
CA ALA A 248 -1.37 6.19 -4.01
C ALA A 248 -2.32 5.23 -4.78
N ALA A 249 -2.23 5.17 -6.11
CA ALA A 249 -3.01 4.18 -6.87
C ALA A 249 -2.58 2.73 -6.55
N GLY A 250 -1.28 2.49 -6.36
CA GLY A 250 -0.74 1.21 -5.88
C GLY A 250 -1.25 0.87 -4.49
N ASP A 251 -1.15 1.81 -3.55
CA ASP A 251 -1.63 1.63 -2.18
C ASP A 251 -3.14 1.35 -2.14
N THR A 252 -3.90 2.01 -3.04
CA THR A 252 -5.35 1.77 -3.19
C THR A 252 -5.63 0.37 -3.74
N PHE A 253 -4.85 -0.09 -4.72
CA PHE A 253 -4.90 -1.46 -5.20
C PHE A 253 -4.64 -2.44 -4.06
N ASP A 254 -3.55 -2.27 -3.32
CA ASP A 254 -3.17 -3.15 -2.24
C ASP A 254 -4.24 -3.25 -1.16
N GLY A 255 -4.76 -2.11 -0.69
CA GLY A 255 -5.81 -2.07 0.30
C GLY A 255 -7.10 -2.75 -0.15
N ALA A 256 -7.55 -2.48 -1.38
CA ALA A 256 -8.73 -3.10 -1.95
C ALA A 256 -8.53 -4.61 -2.19
N PHE A 257 -7.36 -5.02 -2.69
CA PHE A 257 -7.02 -6.42 -2.90
C PHE A 257 -7.04 -7.21 -1.60
N LEU A 258 -6.37 -6.71 -0.56
CA LEU A 258 -6.34 -7.35 0.75
C LEU A 258 -7.71 -7.40 1.41
N ALA A 259 -8.54 -6.36 1.26
CA ALA A 259 -9.91 -6.35 1.76
C ALA A 259 -10.78 -7.44 1.10
N GLU A 260 -10.65 -7.64 -0.21
CA GLU A 260 -11.37 -8.69 -0.92
C GLU A 260 -10.87 -10.10 -0.54
N LEU A 261 -9.55 -10.27 -0.31
CA LEU A 261 -9.01 -11.55 0.17
C LEU A 261 -9.54 -11.91 1.57
N VAL A 262 -9.60 -10.95 2.51
CA VAL A 262 -10.18 -11.22 3.84
C VAL A 262 -11.69 -11.42 3.78
N ALA A 263 -12.37 -10.90 2.77
CA ALA A 263 -13.77 -11.20 2.50
C ALA A 263 -13.99 -12.59 1.88
N GLY A 264 -12.91 -13.33 1.57
CA GLY A 264 -12.95 -14.70 1.04
C GLY A 264 -13.04 -14.81 -0.47
N ARG A 265 -12.79 -13.72 -1.21
CA ARG A 265 -12.71 -13.80 -2.68
C ARG A 265 -11.41 -14.46 -3.12
N ASP A 266 -11.46 -15.11 -4.27
CA ASP A 266 -10.26 -15.62 -4.92
C ASP A 266 -9.36 -14.47 -5.42
N PRO A 267 -8.03 -14.69 -5.58
CA PRO A 267 -7.10 -13.63 -5.92
C PRO A 267 -7.38 -12.93 -7.25
N PHE A 268 -7.96 -13.62 -8.22
CA PHE A 268 -8.23 -13.05 -9.55
C PHE A 268 -9.41 -12.09 -9.49
N ALA A 269 -10.49 -12.47 -8.81
CA ALA A 269 -11.64 -11.60 -8.56
C ALA A 269 -11.28 -10.42 -7.65
N ALA A 270 -10.41 -10.64 -6.65
CA ALA A 270 -9.89 -9.59 -5.79
C ALA A 270 -9.09 -8.55 -6.61
N ALA A 271 -8.26 -8.99 -7.56
CA ALA A 271 -7.49 -8.10 -8.42
C ALA A 271 -8.38 -7.32 -9.42
N GLU A 272 -9.44 -7.92 -9.94
CA GLU A 272 -10.41 -7.21 -10.78
C GLU A 272 -11.05 -6.05 -10.02
N TYR A 273 -11.46 -6.30 -8.79
CA TYR A 273 -12.02 -5.29 -7.90
C TYR A 273 -10.98 -4.20 -7.54
N ALA A 274 -9.76 -4.61 -7.19
CA ALA A 274 -8.67 -3.72 -6.82
C ALA A 274 -8.23 -2.81 -7.98
N ASN A 275 -8.17 -3.34 -9.23
CA ASN A 275 -7.91 -2.54 -10.43
C ASN A 275 -8.98 -1.45 -10.63
N ALA A 276 -10.24 -1.74 -10.35
CA ALA A 276 -11.31 -0.74 -10.43
C ALA A 276 -11.17 0.32 -9.34
N ALA A 277 -10.84 -0.08 -8.11
CA ALA A 277 -10.61 0.86 -7.01
C ALA A 277 -9.40 1.78 -7.30
N ALA A 278 -8.28 1.21 -7.76
CA ALA A 278 -7.09 1.95 -8.15
C ALA A 278 -7.37 2.91 -9.32
N ALA A 279 -8.11 2.49 -10.33
CA ALA A 279 -8.49 3.36 -11.44
C ALA A 279 -9.31 4.57 -10.96
N LEU A 280 -10.30 4.35 -10.10
CA LEU A 280 -11.10 5.44 -9.53
C LEU A 280 -10.27 6.41 -8.69
N SER A 281 -9.29 5.93 -7.91
CA SER A 281 -8.45 6.80 -7.08
C SER A 281 -7.61 7.77 -7.91
N THR A 282 -7.31 7.45 -9.17
CA THR A 282 -6.54 8.34 -10.04
C THR A 282 -7.33 9.53 -10.59
N GLN A 283 -8.65 9.61 -10.38
CA GLN A 283 -9.51 10.65 -10.95
C GLN A 283 -9.58 11.94 -10.09
N GLY A 284 -8.80 12.01 -9.01
CA GLY A 284 -8.72 13.19 -8.15
C GLY A 284 -7.30 13.44 -7.67
N TYR A 285 -7.04 14.60 -7.09
CA TYR A 285 -5.73 14.97 -6.56
C TYR A 285 -5.49 14.43 -5.15
N GLY A 286 -4.24 14.05 -4.86
CA GLY A 286 -3.74 13.63 -3.56
C GLY A 286 -3.95 12.14 -3.29
N ALA A 287 -3.36 11.65 -2.19
CA ALA A 287 -3.33 10.23 -1.89
C ALA A 287 -4.68 9.71 -1.34
N VAL A 288 -5.21 10.33 -0.29
CA VAL A 288 -6.35 9.79 0.47
C VAL A 288 -7.71 10.28 -0.05
N ALA A 289 -7.80 11.56 -0.45
CA ALA A 289 -9.07 12.18 -0.81
C ALA A 289 -9.81 11.43 -1.93
N PRO A 290 -9.16 11.05 -3.06
CA PRO A 290 -9.83 10.42 -4.19
C PRO A 290 -10.04 8.90 -4.03
N MET A 291 -9.51 8.26 -2.98
CA MET A 291 -9.73 6.82 -2.75
C MET A 291 -11.22 6.49 -2.67
N PRO A 292 -11.73 5.56 -3.50
CA PRO A 292 -13.15 5.25 -3.53
C PRO A 292 -13.61 4.48 -2.29
N ARG A 293 -14.89 4.61 -1.95
CA ARG A 293 -15.58 3.70 -1.04
C ARG A 293 -16.17 2.52 -1.81
N ARG A 294 -16.49 1.44 -1.12
CA ARG A 294 -16.99 0.18 -1.69
C ARG A 294 -18.14 0.39 -2.68
N GLU A 295 -19.10 1.24 -2.34
CA GLU A 295 -20.27 1.49 -3.17
C GLU A 295 -19.89 2.11 -4.53
N ALA A 296 -18.90 3.01 -4.54
CA ALA A 296 -18.41 3.62 -5.77
C ALA A 296 -17.70 2.61 -6.69
N VAL A 297 -16.89 1.70 -6.10
CA VAL A 297 -16.23 0.64 -6.85
C VAL A 297 -17.24 -0.33 -7.44
N GLN A 298 -18.24 -0.74 -6.65
CA GLN A 298 -19.32 -1.64 -7.11
C GLN A 298 -20.15 -1.00 -8.24
N ALA A 299 -20.50 0.27 -8.11
CA ALA A 299 -21.23 1.00 -9.14
C ALA A 299 -20.41 1.11 -10.45
N PHE A 300 -19.11 1.39 -10.33
CA PHE A 300 -18.21 1.46 -11.48
C PHE A 300 -18.10 0.11 -12.21
N LEU A 301 -17.96 -0.99 -11.48
CA LEU A 301 -17.93 -2.35 -12.03
C LEU A 301 -19.25 -2.73 -12.70
N ALA A 302 -20.39 -2.30 -12.15
CA ALA A 302 -21.72 -2.58 -12.72
C ALA A 302 -21.99 -1.76 -13.99
N GLY A 303 -21.45 -0.54 -14.09
CA GLY A 303 -21.65 0.35 -15.25
C GLY A 303 -20.99 -0.14 -16.53
N ASP A 304 -19.84 -0.80 -16.43
CA ASP A 304 -19.13 -1.39 -17.59
C ASP A 304 -19.79 -2.67 -18.14
N GLY A 305 -20.67 -3.31 -17.38
CA GLY A 305 -21.45 -4.48 -17.83
C GLY A 305 -22.60 -4.13 -18.81
N GLY A 306 -22.92 -2.85 -18.99
CA GLY A 306 -24.06 -2.39 -19.79
C GLY A 306 -23.73 -1.92 -21.23
N GLY A 307 -22.45 -1.91 -21.63
CA GLY A 307 -22.00 -1.34 -22.90
C GLY A 307 -21.91 -2.30 -24.11
N GLY A 308 -22.29 -3.55 -23.97
CA GLY A 308 -22.22 -4.56 -25.02
C GLY A 308 -23.59 -5.01 -25.55
N GLY A 309 -24.26 -4.16 -26.37
CA GLY A 309 -25.46 -4.67 -27.03
C GLY A 309 -26.51 -3.62 -27.40
N ARG A 310 -26.19 -2.72 -28.30
CA ARG A 310 -27.20 -2.09 -29.20
C ARG A 310 -26.53 -1.76 -30.54
N SER A 311 -26.29 -2.78 -31.35
CA SER A 311 -26.31 -2.62 -32.78
C SER A 311 -27.77 -2.53 -33.18
N GLY A 312 -28.27 -1.28 -33.30
CA GLY A 312 -29.58 -1.03 -33.86
C GLY A 312 -29.59 -1.39 -35.36
N GLU A 313 -30.31 -2.41 -35.70
CA GLU A 313 -30.92 -2.51 -37.02
C GLU A 313 -31.88 -1.32 -37.16
N ALA A 314 -31.62 -0.49 -38.14
CA ALA A 314 -32.61 0.40 -38.74
C ALA A 314 -32.67 0.08 -40.20
N GLY A 315 -33.84 -0.43 -40.60
CA GLY A 315 -34.25 -0.62 -42.00
C GLY A 315 -34.52 0.72 -42.71
#